data_591967dd4c066f31aaedec4ef1d5b9dc
#
_entry.id   591967dd4c066f31aaedec4ef1d5b9dc
#
_cell.length_a   1.000
_cell.length_b   1.000
_cell.length_c   1.000
_cell.angle_alpha   90.00
_cell.angle_beta   90.00
_cell.angle_gamma   90.00
#
_symmetry.space_group_name_H-M   'P 1'
#
loop_
_entity.id
_entity.type
_entity.pdbx_description
1 polymer ?
#
loop_
_entity_poly.entity_id
_entity_poly.type
_entity_poly.pdbx_seq_one_letter_code
_entity_poly.pdbx_strand_id
1 'polypeptide(L)'
;RCHEPVIFRATDQWFVSMEENGLRGKAIDAIERDVTFYPGWAVNRIGSMVSDRPDWCISRQRSWGVPIPVFKCAKCGETVANEATFDAVIKLFYEEGADAWFTKKPSEYLPHGTHCEKCGCTELVPEKDILDVWWESGVTHTSVLKHRAGEGLTFPADMYLEGSDQHRGWFQSSLLTSVGAYGCAPYKSILSCGFTVDEQ
;
A
#
# COMPACT_ATOMS: atom_id res chain seq x y z
N ARG A 1 23.23 -9.44 8.67
CA ARG A 1 23.13 -9.82 10.10
C ARG A 1 24.10 -10.95 10.46
N CYS A 2 24.11 -12.04 9.70
CA CYS A 2 24.96 -13.21 9.95
C CYS A 2 26.29 -13.20 9.17
N HIS A 3 26.47 -12.25 8.23
CA HIS A 3 27.62 -12.12 7.33
C HIS A 3 27.87 -13.33 6.40
N GLU A 4 26.88 -14.23 6.31
CA GLU A 4 26.92 -15.37 5.39
C GLU A 4 26.46 -14.95 3.98
N PRO A 5 26.92 -15.68 2.94
CA PRO A 5 26.47 -15.43 1.57
C PRO A 5 24.94 -15.51 1.42
N VAL A 6 24.37 -14.59 0.63
CA VAL A 6 22.96 -14.61 0.31
C VAL A 6 22.68 -15.62 -0.81
N ILE A 7 21.48 -16.19 -0.81
CA ILE A 7 20.97 -17.06 -1.87
C ILE A 7 19.79 -16.40 -2.57
N PHE A 8 19.60 -16.73 -3.84
CA PHE A 8 18.37 -16.37 -4.57
C PHE A 8 17.34 -17.45 -4.31
N ARG A 9 16.12 -17.01 -3.95
CA ARG A 9 14.98 -17.90 -3.70
C ARG A 9 13.74 -17.31 -4.36
N ALA A 10 13.08 -18.09 -5.20
CA ALA A 10 11.76 -17.77 -5.71
C ALA A 10 10.71 -18.12 -4.65
N THR A 11 9.82 -17.19 -4.35
CA THR A 11 8.68 -17.37 -3.45
C THR A 11 7.48 -16.63 -4.04
N ASP A 12 6.27 -17.10 -3.71
CA ASP A 12 5.06 -16.38 -4.05
C ASP A 12 5.07 -15.02 -3.35
N GLN A 13 4.69 -13.97 -4.09
CA GLN A 13 4.67 -12.61 -3.59
C GLN A 13 3.41 -11.90 -4.08
N TRP A 14 2.99 -10.88 -3.34
CA TRP A 14 1.90 -9.99 -3.73
C TRP A 14 2.45 -8.74 -4.40
N PHE A 15 1.85 -8.39 -5.53
CA PHE A 15 2.28 -7.23 -6.32
C PHE A 15 1.10 -6.31 -6.62
N VAL A 16 1.38 -5.01 -6.63
CA VAL A 16 0.54 -4.03 -7.34
C VAL A 16 1.07 -3.93 -8.75
N SER A 17 0.26 -4.32 -9.72
CA SER A 17 0.63 -4.17 -11.14
C SER A 17 0.63 -2.71 -11.53
N MET A 18 1.67 -2.28 -12.21
CA MET A 18 1.77 -0.93 -12.75
C MET A 18 1.00 -0.77 -14.06
N GLU A 19 0.72 -1.89 -14.76
CA GLU A 19 0.04 -1.88 -16.06
C GLU A 19 -1.48 -2.13 -15.93
N GLU A 20 -1.90 -2.94 -14.96
CA GLU A 20 -3.32 -3.21 -14.75
C GLU A 20 -4.10 -1.92 -14.49
N ASN A 21 -5.25 -1.80 -15.14
CA ASN A 21 -6.10 -0.60 -15.09
C ASN A 21 -5.38 0.70 -15.47
N GLY A 22 -4.20 0.62 -16.09
CA GLY A 22 -3.42 1.77 -16.53
C GLY A 22 -2.84 2.61 -15.40
N LEU A 23 -2.50 2.01 -14.26
CA LEU A 23 -2.01 2.73 -13.08
C LEU A 23 -0.80 3.62 -13.40
N ARG A 24 0.18 3.10 -14.14
CA ARG A 24 1.37 3.86 -14.57
C ARG A 24 0.99 5.14 -15.32
N GLY A 25 0.18 4.99 -16.38
CA GLY A 25 -0.25 6.13 -17.19
C GLY A 25 -1.02 7.16 -16.37
N LYS A 26 -1.97 6.72 -15.55
CA LYS A 26 -2.75 7.61 -14.67
C LYS A 26 -1.86 8.35 -13.65
N ALA A 27 -0.84 7.68 -13.11
CA ALA A 27 0.08 8.32 -12.18
C ALA A 27 0.96 9.36 -12.86
N ILE A 28 1.44 9.09 -14.09
CA ILE A 28 2.19 10.05 -14.90
C ILE A 28 1.31 11.26 -15.26
N ASP A 29 0.08 11.01 -15.73
CA ASP A 29 -0.88 12.07 -16.02
C ASP A 29 -1.14 12.98 -14.81
N ALA A 30 -1.30 12.40 -13.62
CA ALA A 30 -1.49 13.16 -12.39
C ALA A 30 -0.25 14.00 -12.02
N ILE A 31 0.96 13.45 -12.19
CA ILE A 31 2.22 14.19 -11.99
C ILE A 31 2.30 15.41 -12.91
N GLU A 32 1.97 15.24 -14.17
CA GLU A 32 2.18 16.27 -15.19
C GLU A 32 1.10 17.36 -15.17
N ARG A 33 -0.14 17.03 -14.78
CA ARG A 33 -1.29 17.92 -14.91
C ARG A 33 -1.79 18.50 -13.61
N ASP A 34 -1.71 17.73 -12.51
CA ASP A 34 -2.45 18.05 -11.31
C ASP A 34 -1.56 18.46 -10.14
N VAL A 35 -0.23 18.29 -10.27
CA VAL A 35 0.71 18.54 -9.16
C VAL A 35 1.71 19.65 -9.51
N THR A 36 1.85 20.60 -8.61
CA THR A 36 2.89 21.64 -8.70
C THR A 36 4.12 21.21 -7.91
N PHE A 37 5.30 21.31 -8.52
CA PHE A 37 6.57 20.92 -7.90
C PHE A 37 7.46 22.10 -7.57
N TYR A 38 8.04 22.08 -6.36
CA TYR A 38 9.04 23.00 -5.87
C TYR A 38 10.27 22.23 -5.36
N PRO A 39 11.44 22.33 -6.03
CA PRO A 39 11.71 23.03 -7.30
C PRO A 39 11.08 22.33 -8.53
N GLY A 40 10.85 23.08 -9.61
CA GLY A 40 10.15 22.60 -10.79
C GLY A 40 10.81 21.38 -11.50
N TRP A 41 12.12 21.17 -11.37
CA TRP A 41 12.80 19.99 -11.94
C TRP A 41 12.32 18.66 -11.32
N ALA A 42 11.72 18.70 -10.15
CA ALA A 42 11.29 17.50 -9.43
C ALA A 42 10.20 16.70 -10.18
N VAL A 43 9.43 17.36 -11.06
CA VAL A 43 8.46 16.68 -11.93
C VAL A 43 9.14 15.63 -12.82
N ASN A 44 10.26 15.96 -13.42
CA ASN A 44 11.00 15.01 -14.27
C ASN A 44 11.59 13.85 -13.47
N ARG A 45 12.01 14.13 -12.23
CA ARG A 45 12.58 13.10 -11.34
C ARG A 45 11.54 12.06 -10.94
N ILE A 46 10.39 12.47 -10.44
CA ILE A 46 9.34 11.51 -10.05
C ILE A 46 8.72 10.84 -11.28
N GLY A 47 8.53 11.59 -12.37
CA GLY A 47 8.00 11.07 -13.64
C GLY A 47 8.85 9.93 -14.18
N SER A 48 10.18 10.10 -14.29
CA SER A 48 11.07 9.00 -14.74
C SER A 48 11.04 7.81 -13.79
N MET A 49 11.01 8.04 -12.48
CA MET A 49 10.94 6.97 -11.49
C MET A 49 9.65 6.17 -11.56
N VAL A 50 8.52 6.78 -11.92
CA VAL A 50 7.23 6.10 -12.12
C VAL A 50 7.20 5.40 -13.48
N SER A 51 7.75 6.04 -14.53
CA SER A 51 7.84 5.46 -15.86
C SER A 51 8.60 4.14 -15.90
N ASP A 52 9.74 4.08 -15.23
CA ASP A 52 10.63 2.91 -15.21
C ASP A 52 10.34 1.93 -14.06
N ARG A 53 9.31 2.21 -13.25
CA ARG A 53 9.01 1.40 -12.07
C ARG A 53 8.50 0.01 -12.48
N PRO A 54 9.11 -1.09 -11.99
CA PRO A 54 8.49 -2.41 -12.09
C PRO A 54 7.25 -2.50 -11.19
N ASP A 55 6.49 -3.58 -11.33
CA ASP A 55 5.40 -3.90 -10.41
C ASP A 55 5.88 -3.83 -8.96
N TRP A 56 5.04 -3.28 -8.09
CA TRP A 56 5.40 -3.05 -6.70
C TRP A 56 5.14 -4.29 -5.86
N CYS A 57 6.20 -5.00 -5.48
CA CYS A 57 6.10 -6.08 -4.50
C CYS A 57 5.73 -5.52 -3.13
N ILE A 58 4.52 -5.81 -2.67
CA ILE A 58 3.97 -5.29 -1.41
C ILE A 58 4.04 -6.27 -0.24
N SER A 59 4.36 -7.53 -0.49
CA SER A 59 4.49 -8.53 0.58
C SER A 59 5.86 -8.56 1.21
N ARG A 60 5.90 -8.77 2.53
CA ARG A 60 7.14 -8.91 3.32
C ARG A 60 7.01 -10.07 4.29
N GLN A 61 8.07 -10.86 4.42
CA GLN A 61 8.20 -11.96 5.37
C GLN A 61 8.92 -11.44 6.62
N ARG A 62 8.21 -10.66 7.42
CA ARG A 62 8.69 -10.04 8.67
C ARG A 62 7.62 -10.22 9.76
N SER A 63 8.03 -10.07 11.00
CA SER A 63 7.14 -10.20 12.17
C SER A 63 6.51 -8.88 12.63
N TRP A 64 6.93 -7.76 12.07
CA TRP A 64 6.40 -6.44 12.41
C TRP A 64 5.83 -5.75 11.17
N GLY A 65 4.55 -5.43 11.20
CA GLY A 65 3.81 -4.74 10.14
C GLY A 65 2.36 -5.18 10.07
N VAL A 66 1.58 -4.53 9.22
CA VAL A 66 0.17 -4.84 9.01
C VAL A 66 0.06 -6.07 8.11
N PRO A 67 -0.71 -7.11 8.48
CA PRO A 67 -0.88 -8.28 7.64
C PRO A 67 -1.64 -7.95 6.35
N ILE A 68 -1.38 -8.73 5.30
CA ILE A 68 -2.16 -8.67 4.06
C ILE A 68 -3.51 -9.36 4.31
N PRO A 69 -4.65 -8.63 4.24
CA PRO A 69 -5.94 -9.12 4.72
C PRO A 69 -6.65 -10.03 3.70
N VAL A 70 -5.98 -11.08 3.25
CA VAL A 70 -6.53 -12.06 2.29
C VAL A 70 -6.40 -13.48 2.83
N PHE A 71 -7.20 -14.39 2.28
CA PHE A 71 -7.22 -15.78 2.68
C PHE A 71 -6.88 -16.69 1.50
N LYS A 72 -6.33 -17.85 1.81
CA LYS A 72 -6.16 -18.95 0.86
C LYS A 72 -7.07 -20.10 1.22
N CYS A 73 -7.71 -20.70 0.23
CA CYS A 73 -8.51 -21.89 0.44
C CYS A 73 -7.60 -23.08 0.82
N ALA A 74 -7.85 -23.72 1.96
CA ALA A 74 -7.06 -24.87 2.41
C ALA A 74 -7.09 -26.04 1.43
N LYS A 75 -8.16 -26.20 0.62
CA LYS A 75 -8.34 -27.31 -0.30
C LYS A 75 -7.71 -27.10 -1.67
N CYS A 76 -7.88 -25.92 -2.29
CA CYS A 76 -7.45 -25.68 -3.68
C CYS A 76 -6.43 -24.55 -3.83
N GLY A 77 -6.03 -23.88 -2.74
CA GLY A 77 -5.06 -22.79 -2.76
C GLY A 77 -5.57 -21.47 -3.37
N GLU A 78 -6.83 -21.42 -3.81
CA GLU A 78 -7.42 -20.22 -4.40
C GLU A 78 -7.46 -19.08 -3.39
N THR A 79 -7.21 -17.88 -3.86
CA THR A 79 -7.33 -16.66 -3.05
C THR A 79 -8.81 -16.33 -2.81
N VAL A 80 -9.15 -16.06 -1.56
CA VAL A 80 -10.46 -15.58 -1.14
C VAL A 80 -10.30 -14.17 -0.59
N ALA A 81 -10.76 -13.20 -1.35
CA ALA A 81 -10.70 -11.78 -1.02
C ALA A 81 -11.88 -11.08 -1.71
N ASN A 82 -12.86 -10.65 -0.93
CA ASN A 82 -14.02 -9.92 -1.40
C ASN A 82 -14.46 -8.88 -0.35
N GLU A 83 -15.42 -8.05 -0.69
CA GLU A 83 -15.88 -6.97 0.16
C GLU A 83 -16.28 -7.46 1.56
N ALA A 84 -17.04 -8.56 1.63
CA ALA A 84 -17.51 -9.10 2.91
C ALA A 84 -16.35 -9.59 3.81
N THR A 85 -15.29 -10.18 3.21
CA THR A 85 -14.10 -10.60 3.96
C THR A 85 -13.28 -9.39 4.41
N PHE A 86 -13.14 -8.35 3.58
CA PHE A 86 -12.46 -7.11 3.96
C PHE A 86 -13.20 -6.37 5.08
N ASP A 87 -14.52 -6.24 5.00
CA ASP A 87 -15.31 -5.60 6.05
C ASP A 87 -15.18 -6.31 7.39
N ALA A 88 -15.18 -7.65 7.38
CA ALA A 88 -14.97 -8.44 8.59
C ALA A 88 -13.57 -8.21 9.20
N VAL A 89 -12.54 -8.13 8.37
CA VAL A 89 -11.17 -7.85 8.84
C VAL A 89 -11.03 -6.42 9.32
N ILE A 90 -11.62 -5.44 8.64
CA ILE A 90 -11.63 -4.03 9.07
C ILE A 90 -12.26 -3.94 10.48
N LYS A 91 -13.41 -4.59 10.67
CA LYS A 91 -14.08 -4.63 11.97
C LYS A 91 -13.19 -5.27 13.04
N LEU A 92 -12.59 -6.43 12.73
CA LEU A 92 -11.67 -7.11 13.65
C LEU A 92 -10.50 -6.20 14.07
N PHE A 93 -9.86 -5.53 13.11
CA PHE A 93 -8.73 -4.66 13.38
C PHE A 93 -9.12 -3.41 14.17
N TYR A 94 -10.31 -2.88 13.91
CA TYR A 94 -10.83 -1.74 14.65
C TYR A 94 -11.14 -2.07 16.12
N GLU A 95 -11.69 -3.26 16.38
CA GLU A 95 -12.10 -3.68 17.73
C GLU A 95 -10.93 -4.26 18.54
N GLU A 96 -10.01 -5.00 17.93
CA GLU A 96 -9.01 -5.80 18.62
C GLU A 96 -7.55 -5.54 18.18
N GLY A 97 -7.37 -4.72 17.16
CA GLY A 97 -6.05 -4.45 16.57
C GLY A 97 -5.59 -5.53 15.58
N ALA A 98 -4.52 -5.24 14.84
CA ALA A 98 -4.03 -6.10 13.77
C ALA A 98 -3.45 -7.44 14.26
N ASP A 99 -3.03 -7.54 15.52
CA ASP A 99 -2.49 -8.77 16.11
C ASP A 99 -3.54 -9.88 16.18
N ALA A 100 -4.83 -9.52 16.22
CA ALA A 100 -5.94 -10.47 16.18
C ALA A 100 -5.91 -11.38 14.92
N TRP A 101 -5.36 -10.89 13.82
CA TRP A 101 -5.15 -11.66 12.59
C TRP A 101 -4.32 -12.93 12.78
N PHE A 102 -3.31 -12.87 13.64
CA PHE A 102 -2.38 -13.97 13.89
C PHE A 102 -2.83 -14.88 15.04
N THR A 103 -3.77 -14.44 15.86
CA THR A 103 -4.20 -15.14 17.07
C THR A 103 -5.57 -15.78 16.95
N LYS A 104 -6.45 -15.26 16.10
CA LYS A 104 -7.81 -15.76 15.89
C LYS A 104 -7.92 -16.62 14.65
N LYS A 105 -8.90 -17.55 14.67
CA LYS A 105 -9.26 -18.34 13.49
C LYS A 105 -10.23 -17.56 12.59
N PRO A 106 -10.15 -17.67 11.28
CA PRO A 106 -11.07 -17.00 10.36
C PRO A 106 -12.55 -17.24 10.67
N SER A 107 -12.90 -18.42 11.14
CA SER A 107 -14.27 -18.79 11.54
C SER A 107 -14.85 -17.98 12.72
N GLU A 108 -14.00 -17.29 13.47
CA GLU A 108 -14.44 -16.50 14.63
C GLU A 108 -14.87 -15.08 14.25
N TYR A 109 -14.45 -14.57 13.08
CA TYR A 109 -14.74 -13.20 12.66
C TYR A 109 -15.30 -13.09 11.25
N LEU A 110 -15.09 -14.09 10.38
CA LEU A 110 -15.69 -14.07 9.04
C LEU A 110 -17.20 -14.35 9.10
N PRO A 111 -17.99 -13.78 8.17
CA PRO A 111 -19.42 -14.07 8.06
C PRO A 111 -19.71 -15.56 7.94
N HIS A 112 -20.77 -16.02 8.58
CA HIS A 112 -21.21 -17.43 8.45
C HIS A 112 -21.47 -17.78 6.97
N GLY A 113 -20.94 -18.93 6.55
CA GLY A 113 -21.08 -19.39 5.17
C GLY A 113 -20.01 -18.85 4.22
N THR A 114 -19.04 -18.08 4.69
CA THR A 114 -17.86 -17.69 3.87
C THR A 114 -17.16 -18.95 3.36
N HIS A 115 -16.95 -19.03 2.06
CA HIS A 115 -16.37 -20.20 1.41
C HIS A 115 -15.57 -19.80 0.16
N CYS A 116 -14.75 -20.71 -0.31
CA CYS A 116 -14.06 -20.55 -1.60
C CYS A 116 -15.04 -20.73 -2.75
N GLU A 117 -15.21 -19.71 -3.58
CA GLU A 117 -16.13 -19.74 -4.73
C GLU A 117 -15.77 -20.83 -5.76
N LYS A 118 -14.49 -21.21 -5.86
CA LYS A 118 -14.01 -22.20 -6.81
C LYS A 118 -14.36 -23.66 -6.41
N CYS A 119 -14.33 -23.99 -5.12
CA CYS A 119 -14.48 -25.38 -4.69
C CYS A 119 -15.45 -25.58 -3.52
N GLY A 120 -16.09 -24.54 -3.01
CA GLY A 120 -17.05 -24.58 -1.91
C GLY A 120 -16.45 -24.86 -0.53
N CYS A 121 -15.13 -24.97 -0.39
CA CYS A 121 -14.48 -25.24 0.88
C CYS A 121 -14.61 -24.04 1.82
N THR A 122 -14.97 -24.30 3.07
CA THR A 122 -15.13 -23.28 4.12
C THR A 122 -13.87 -23.09 4.98
N GLU A 123 -12.89 -23.97 4.84
CA GLU A 123 -11.63 -23.85 5.56
C GLU A 123 -10.71 -22.88 4.83
N LEU A 124 -10.51 -21.70 5.44
CA LEU A 124 -9.71 -20.61 4.92
C LEU A 124 -8.49 -20.38 5.81
N VAL A 125 -7.34 -20.20 5.19
CA VAL A 125 -6.05 -19.94 5.86
C VAL A 125 -5.69 -18.48 5.63
N PRO A 126 -5.48 -17.66 6.69
CA PRO A 126 -5.07 -16.28 6.53
C PRO A 126 -3.66 -16.19 5.95
N GLU A 127 -3.43 -15.17 5.11
CA GLU A 127 -2.09 -14.86 4.61
C GLU A 127 -1.16 -14.52 5.78
N LYS A 128 0.09 -14.95 5.70
CA LYS A 128 1.09 -14.72 6.76
C LYS A 128 2.01 -13.54 6.49
N ASP A 129 2.08 -13.13 5.23
CA ASP A 129 2.89 -12.00 4.83
C ASP A 129 2.27 -10.68 5.32
N ILE A 130 3.14 -9.73 5.61
CA ILE A 130 2.76 -8.36 5.98
C ILE A 130 2.96 -7.41 4.80
N LEU A 131 2.33 -6.26 4.86
CA LEU A 131 2.49 -5.20 3.88
C LEU A 131 3.88 -4.56 3.95
N ASP A 132 4.34 -4.05 2.82
CA ASP A 132 5.47 -3.14 2.74
C ASP A 132 5.21 -1.88 3.57
N VAL A 133 6.16 -1.46 4.38
CA VAL A 133 6.08 -0.22 5.17
C VAL A 133 5.77 1.02 4.32
N TRP A 134 6.16 1.03 3.04
CA TRP A 134 5.82 2.10 2.11
C TRP A 134 4.35 2.08 1.69
N TRP A 135 3.67 0.95 1.82
CA TRP A 135 2.21 0.90 1.70
C TRP A 135 1.55 1.61 2.87
N GLU A 136 1.97 1.29 4.09
CA GLU A 136 1.42 1.88 5.31
C GLU A 136 1.56 3.41 5.30
N SER A 137 2.76 3.92 5.02
CA SER A 137 2.96 5.37 4.85
C SER A 137 2.26 5.93 3.62
N GLY A 138 2.17 5.15 2.55
CA GLY A 138 1.51 5.54 1.30
C GLY A 138 0.02 5.84 1.46
N VAL A 139 -0.69 5.14 2.36
CA VAL A 139 -2.14 5.32 2.57
C VAL A 139 -2.51 6.39 3.59
N THR A 140 -1.56 7.20 4.07
CA THR A 140 -1.81 8.28 5.04
C THR A 140 -2.84 9.30 4.53
N HIS A 141 -2.95 9.52 3.23
CA HIS A 141 -4.01 10.33 2.65
C HIS A 141 -5.42 9.79 2.94
N THR A 142 -5.59 8.48 3.09
CA THR A 142 -6.85 7.85 3.48
C THR A 142 -7.01 7.86 4.99
N SER A 143 -6.04 7.28 5.70
CA SER A 143 -6.14 7.06 7.15
C SER A 143 -6.08 8.36 7.97
N VAL A 144 -5.49 9.41 7.44
CA VAL A 144 -5.40 10.72 8.12
C VAL A 144 -6.30 11.74 7.44
N LEU A 145 -6.05 12.12 6.18
CA LEU A 145 -6.75 13.25 5.57
C LEU A 145 -8.24 12.98 5.37
N LYS A 146 -8.59 11.83 4.81
CA LYS A 146 -10.01 11.50 4.56
C LYS A 146 -10.73 11.08 5.85
N HIS A 147 -10.10 10.27 6.67
CA HIS A 147 -10.73 9.78 7.90
C HIS A 147 -10.95 10.91 8.92
N ARG A 148 -10.08 11.91 8.96
CA ARG A 148 -10.14 13.06 9.87
C ARG A 148 -10.61 14.35 9.18
N ALA A 149 -11.34 14.26 8.08
CA ALA A 149 -11.86 15.43 7.36
C ALA A 149 -12.73 16.34 8.25
N GLY A 150 -13.47 15.77 9.22
CA GLY A 150 -14.25 16.52 10.21
C GLY A 150 -13.43 17.41 11.13
N GLU A 151 -12.11 17.24 11.19
CA GLU A 151 -11.16 18.05 11.96
C GLU A 151 -10.51 19.19 11.13
N GLY A 152 -11.06 19.48 9.95
CA GLY A 152 -10.55 20.52 9.05
C GLY A 152 -9.42 20.06 8.11
N LEU A 153 -9.10 18.77 8.08
CA LEU A 153 -8.17 18.22 7.11
C LEU A 153 -8.83 18.03 5.76
N THR A 154 -8.07 18.22 4.69
CA THR A 154 -8.57 18.13 3.30
C THR A 154 -7.83 17.06 2.52
N PHE A 155 -8.53 16.44 1.57
CA PHE A 155 -7.97 15.55 0.57
C PHE A 155 -8.35 16.06 -0.84
N PRO A 156 -7.38 16.17 -1.78
CA PRO A 156 -5.92 16.02 -1.60
C PRO A 156 -5.31 17.06 -0.65
N ALA A 157 -4.16 16.73 -0.05
CA ALA A 157 -3.40 17.71 0.74
C ALA A 157 -2.95 18.90 -0.12
N ASP A 158 -2.86 20.07 0.48
CA ASP A 158 -2.36 21.26 -0.26
C ASP A 158 -0.88 21.10 -0.62
N MET A 159 -0.08 20.52 0.29
CA MET A 159 1.35 20.34 0.08
C MET A 159 1.88 19.12 0.84
N TYR A 160 2.74 18.32 0.16
CA TYR A 160 3.67 17.40 0.81
C TYR A 160 5.06 18.04 0.84
N LEU A 161 5.72 18.01 2.01
CA LEU A 161 7.02 18.61 2.23
C LEU A 161 7.96 17.58 2.84
N GLU A 162 9.01 17.21 2.11
CA GLU A 162 10.03 16.26 2.54
C GLU A 162 11.33 16.40 1.74
N GLY A 163 12.33 15.60 2.10
CA GLY A 163 13.58 15.50 1.36
C GLY A 163 13.41 14.91 -0.04
N SER A 164 14.36 15.22 -0.90
CA SER A 164 14.35 14.79 -2.32
C SER A 164 14.44 13.27 -2.53
N ASP A 165 14.85 12.49 -1.53
CA ASP A 165 14.83 11.03 -1.54
C ASP A 165 13.40 10.46 -1.60
N GLN A 166 12.39 11.21 -1.13
CA GLN A 166 11.00 10.79 -1.09
C GLN A 166 10.32 10.70 -2.46
N HIS A 167 10.97 11.16 -3.53
CA HIS A 167 10.50 10.85 -4.90
C HIS A 167 10.51 9.34 -5.19
N ARG A 168 11.35 8.57 -4.49
CA ARG A 168 11.34 7.10 -4.52
C ARG A 168 10.74 6.48 -3.25
N GLY A 169 10.28 7.25 -2.32
CA GLY A 169 9.67 6.86 -1.07
C GLY A 169 8.22 7.28 -0.98
N TRP A 170 7.90 8.09 0.03
CA TRP A 170 6.53 8.48 0.39
C TRP A 170 5.78 9.24 -0.71
N PHE A 171 6.43 10.16 -1.43
CA PHE A 171 5.77 10.86 -2.54
C PHE A 171 5.24 9.87 -3.58
N GLN A 172 6.03 8.85 -3.92
CA GLN A 172 5.64 7.89 -4.93
C GLN A 172 4.65 6.85 -4.41
N SER A 173 4.86 6.28 -3.22
CA SER A 173 3.94 5.29 -2.66
C SER A 173 2.56 5.89 -2.41
N SER A 174 2.50 7.14 -1.89
CA SER A 174 1.26 7.87 -1.69
C SER A 174 0.55 8.19 -3.00
N LEU A 175 1.29 8.57 -4.05
CA LEU A 175 0.75 8.78 -5.38
C LEU A 175 0.09 7.51 -5.94
N LEU A 176 0.82 6.40 -5.94
CA LEU A 176 0.34 5.14 -6.51
C LEU A 176 -0.90 4.61 -5.80
N THR A 177 -0.92 4.64 -4.47
CA THR A 177 -2.09 4.20 -3.69
C THR A 177 -3.29 5.12 -3.88
N SER A 178 -3.09 6.43 -3.96
CA SER A 178 -4.17 7.39 -4.20
C SER A 178 -4.74 7.30 -5.61
N VAL A 179 -3.88 7.27 -6.62
CA VAL A 179 -4.31 7.14 -8.02
C VAL A 179 -5.01 5.80 -8.25
N GLY A 180 -4.51 4.71 -7.64
CA GLY A 180 -5.16 3.40 -7.73
C GLY A 180 -6.53 3.36 -7.08
N ALA A 181 -6.70 3.99 -5.92
CA ALA A 181 -7.95 3.94 -5.15
C ALA A 181 -8.96 5.04 -5.55
N TYR A 182 -8.49 6.23 -5.92
CA TYR A 182 -9.33 7.41 -6.10
C TYR A 182 -9.19 8.10 -7.47
N GLY A 183 -8.25 7.66 -8.30
CA GLY A 183 -8.00 8.24 -9.63
C GLY A 183 -7.35 9.62 -9.61
N CYS A 184 -6.82 10.10 -8.49
CA CYS A 184 -6.19 11.42 -8.37
C CYS A 184 -4.94 11.37 -7.47
N ALA A 185 -4.06 12.38 -7.60
CA ALA A 185 -2.93 12.56 -6.71
C ALA A 185 -3.39 12.86 -5.27
N PRO A 186 -2.63 12.45 -4.24
CA PRO A 186 -2.97 12.71 -2.84
C PRO A 186 -2.60 14.12 -2.37
N TYR A 187 -1.93 14.88 -3.19
CA TYR A 187 -1.40 16.22 -2.93
C TYR A 187 -1.55 17.11 -4.16
N LYS A 188 -1.70 18.42 -3.93
CA LYS A 188 -1.74 19.47 -4.98
C LYS A 188 -0.34 19.99 -5.30
N SER A 189 0.57 19.91 -4.33
CA SER A 189 1.96 20.34 -4.53
C SER A 189 2.95 19.50 -3.73
N ILE A 190 4.19 19.47 -4.22
CA ILE A 190 5.35 18.89 -3.53
C ILE A 190 6.40 19.97 -3.36
N LEU A 191 6.90 20.14 -2.15
CA LEU A 191 8.10 20.90 -1.85
C LEU A 191 9.20 19.93 -1.42
N SER A 192 10.27 19.85 -2.23
CA SER A 192 11.42 18.99 -1.96
C SER A 192 12.58 19.81 -1.41
N CYS A 193 12.96 19.57 -0.17
CA CYS A 193 14.15 20.17 0.42
C CYS A 193 15.41 19.31 0.20
N GLY A 194 16.56 19.93 0.37
CA GLY A 194 17.85 19.23 0.46
C GLY A 194 18.02 18.54 1.81
N PHE A 195 19.07 17.73 1.91
CA PHE A 195 19.46 17.16 3.20
C PHE A 195 20.09 18.23 4.11
N THR A 196 19.82 18.11 5.40
CA THR A 196 20.54 18.87 6.40
C THR A 196 21.97 18.34 6.49
N VAL A 197 22.92 19.23 6.34
CA VAL A 197 24.37 18.95 6.44
C VAL A 197 24.97 19.86 7.48
N ASP A 198 26.11 19.47 8.05
CA ASP A 198 26.92 20.35 8.91
C ASP A 198 27.79 21.30 8.07
N GLU A 199 28.55 22.15 8.72
CA GLU A 199 29.39 23.16 8.09
C GLU A 199 30.75 22.63 7.61
N GLN A 200 31.00 21.30 7.70
CA GLN A 200 32.29 20.67 7.34
C GLN A 200 32.26 19.99 5.99
#